data_ccf95e030dc4b8a4b5dcadf1c492b2e4
#
_entry.id   ccf95e030dc4b8a4b5dcadf1c492b2e4
#
_cell.length_a   1.000
_cell.length_b   1.000
_cell.length_c   1.000
_cell.angle_alpha   90.00
_cell.angle_beta   90.00
_cell.angle_gamma   90.00
#
_symmetry.space_group_name_H-M   'P 1'
#
loop_
_entity.id
_entity.type
_entity.pdbx_description
1 polymer ?
#
loop_
_entity_poly.entity_id
_entity_poly.type
_entity_poly.pdbx_seq_one_letter_code
_entity_poly.pdbx_strand_id
1 'polypeptide(L)'
;LPFEAGFAATLKDPTLGYISRYALGRDYHKVLRNRLKQLGERIEQRCQTLLPSTQATPGEWRPFVDSAPILERPLAAKAGLGWVGKHSLLLNETAGSFFFLGELLVSLPLPVDAPVEKEQCGKCVACINICPTGAIIAPYVVDGRRCISYLTIENDGPIPEEFRPLMGNRIYGCDDCQ
;
A
#
# COMPACT_ATOMS: atom_id res chain seq x y z
N LEU A 1 6.49 6.85 4.85
CA LEU A 1 6.17 7.26 6.23
C LEU A 1 7.40 7.01 7.10
N PRO A 2 8.02 8.03 7.71
CA PRO A 2 9.22 7.83 8.52
C PRO A 2 8.90 6.94 9.75
N PHE A 3 9.88 6.12 10.13
CA PHE A 3 9.81 5.39 11.39
C PHE A 3 10.13 6.34 12.55
N GLU A 4 9.23 6.41 13.52
CA GLU A 4 9.45 7.13 14.76
C GLU A 4 9.47 6.15 15.95
N ALA A 5 10.45 6.29 16.81
CA ALA A 5 10.60 5.42 17.99
C ALA A 5 9.35 5.42 18.90
N GLY A 6 8.57 6.50 18.89
CA GLY A 6 7.30 6.61 19.62
C GLY A 6 6.28 5.54 19.28
N PHE A 7 6.23 5.06 18.02
CA PHE A 7 5.28 3.99 17.62
C PHE A 7 5.59 2.68 18.33
N ALA A 8 6.88 2.31 18.43
CA ALA A 8 7.28 1.09 19.12
C ALA A 8 7.00 1.19 20.64
N ALA A 9 7.10 2.38 21.23
CA ALA A 9 6.74 2.61 22.63
C ALA A 9 5.24 2.44 22.86
N THR A 10 4.39 2.99 21.97
CA THR A 10 2.93 2.86 22.04
C THR A 10 2.49 1.40 22.00
N LEU A 11 3.09 0.56 21.17
CA LEU A 11 2.78 -0.88 21.09
C LEU A 11 3.06 -1.64 22.40
N LYS A 12 3.97 -1.12 23.23
CA LYS A 12 4.36 -1.73 24.52
C LYS A 12 3.56 -1.20 25.72
N ASP A 13 2.83 -0.12 25.55
CA ASP A 13 2.05 0.50 26.61
C ASP A 13 0.59 0.04 26.55
N PRO A 14 0.13 -0.82 27.48
CA PRO A 14 -1.23 -1.35 27.46
C PRO A 14 -2.30 -0.28 27.80
N THR A 15 -1.90 0.91 28.24
CA THR A 15 -2.83 2.01 28.54
C THR A 15 -3.13 2.85 27.32
N LEU A 16 -2.40 2.66 26.20
CA LEU A 16 -2.55 3.37 24.94
C LEU A 16 -3.13 2.46 23.87
N GLY A 17 -3.99 3.02 23.02
CA GLY A 17 -4.45 2.34 21.80
C GLY A 17 -3.47 2.59 20.65
N TYR A 18 -3.07 1.53 19.93
CA TYR A 18 -2.25 1.64 18.75
C TYR A 18 -3.11 1.79 17.51
N ILE A 19 -2.84 2.82 16.71
CA ILE A 19 -3.41 3.06 15.40
C ILE A 19 -2.30 2.94 14.36
N SER A 20 -2.54 2.17 13.31
CA SER A 20 -1.62 2.00 12.18
C SER A 20 -1.22 3.35 11.58
N ARG A 21 0.06 3.50 11.24
CA ARG A 21 0.65 4.77 10.82
C ARG A 21 -0.01 5.36 9.57
N TYR A 22 -0.51 4.52 8.67
CA TYR A 22 -1.19 5.00 7.48
C TYR A 22 -2.46 5.82 7.79
N ALA A 23 -3.10 5.53 8.92
CA ALA A 23 -4.34 6.19 9.35
C ALA A 23 -4.11 7.46 10.17
N LEU A 24 -2.85 7.74 10.57
CA LEU A 24 -2.48 8.94 11.30
C LEU A 24 -2.34 10.12 10.34
N GLY A 25 -3.22 11.07 10.41
CA GLY A 25 -3.15 12.28 9.60
C GLY A 25 -4.35 12.46 8.67
N ARG A 26 -4.13 13.11 7.52
CA ARG A 26 -5.19 13.34 6.55
C ARG A 26 -5.49 12.07 5.76
N ASP A 27 -6.75 11.91 5.36
CA ASP A 27 -7.21 10.84 4.48
C ASP A 27 -6.33 10.76 3.20
N TYR A 28 -5.52 9.72 3.11
CA TYR A 28 -4.57 9.55 2.01
C TYR A 28 -5.26 9.37 0.66
N HIS A 29 -6.47 8.79 0.62
CA HIS A 29 -7.24 8.65 -0.61
C HIS A 29 -7.50 10.03 -1.24
N LYS A 30 -7.94 11.00 -0.44
CA LYS A 30 -8.18 12.36 -0.90
C LYS A 30 -6.89 13.07 -1.28
N VAL A 31 -5.85 12.93 -0.47
CA VAL A 31 -4.56 13.57 -0.72
C VAL A 31 -3.93 13.07 -2.02
N LEU A 32 -3.84 11.76 -2.21
CA LEU A 32 -3.24 11.16 -3.41
C LEU A 32 -4.09 11.41 -4.65
N ARG A 33 -5.41 11.22 -4.55
CA ARG A 33 -6.31 11.49 -5.67
C ARG A 33 -6.18 12.93 -6.16
N ASN A 34 -6.07 13.89 -5.25
CA ASN A 34 -5.87 15.30 -5.63
C ASN A 34 -4.50 15.53 -6.30
N ARG A 35 -3.44 14.90 -5.80
CA ARG A 35 -2.10 14.98 -6.42
C ARG A 35 -2.06 14.35 -7.80
N LEU A 36 -2.69 13.19 -7.97
CA LEU A 36 -2.80 12.52 -9.26
C LEU A 36 -3.64 13.32 -10.26
N LYS A 37 -4.71 13.97 -9.79
CA LYS A 37 -5.49 14.91 -10.61
C LYS A 37 -4.61 16.07 -11.11
N GLN A 38 -3.87 16.72 -10.22
CA GLN A 38 -2.94 17.79 -10.60
C GLN A 38 -1.86 17.31 -11.59
N LEU A 39 -1.39 16.06 -11.42
CA LEU A 39 -0.44 15.46 -12.37
C LEU A 39 -1.09 15.25 -13.73
N GLY A 40 -2.31 14.72 -13.79
CA GLY A 40 -3.08 14.55 -15.03
C GLY A 40 -3.28 15.88 -15.78
N GLU A 41 -3.71 16.92 -15.06
CA GLU A 41 -3.86 18.27 -15.61
C GLU A 41 -2.55 18.84 -16.19
N ARG A 42 -1.42 18.61 -15.49
CA ARG A 42 -0.10 19.03 -15.99
C ARG A 42 0.33 18.25 -17.24
N ILE A 43 0.05 16.95 -17.29
CA ILE A 43 0.33 16.10 -18.46
C ILE A 43 -0.47 16.63 -19.65
N GLU A 44 -1.77 16.87 -19.47
CA GLU A 44 -2.66 17.40 -20.50
C GLU A 44 -2.15 18.74 -21.06
N GLN A 45 -1.85 19.70 -20.16
CA GLN A 45 -1.29 21.00 -20.55
C GLN A 45 0.04 20.85 -21.32
N ARG A 46 0.89 19.93 -20.90
CA ARG A 46 2.17 19.68 -21.54
C ARG A 46 1.99 19.07 -22.94
N CYS A 47 1.06 18.14 -23.08
CA CYS A 47 0.72 17.56 -24.39
C CYS A 47 0.18 18.61 -25.34
N GLN A 48 -0.72 19.49 -24.90
CA GLN A 48 -1.25 20.59 -25.72
C GLN A 48 -0.14 21.53 -26.21
N THR A 49 0.88 21.77 -25.37
CA THR A 49 2.01 22.64 -25.71
C THR A 49 2.98 22.00 -26.71
N LEU A 50 3.28 20.69 -26.53
CA LEU A 50 4.29 20.00 -27.30
C LEU A 50 3.76 19.41 -28.61
N LEU A 51 2.47 19.12 -28.70
CA LEU A 51 1.82 18.42 -29.82
C LEU A 51 0.61 19.21 -30.39
N PRO A 52 0.76 20.50 -30.70
CA PRO A 52 -0.37 21.34 -31.08
C PRO A 52 -1.04 20.95 -32.41
N SER A 53 -0.38 20.14 -33.23
CA SER A 53 -0.82 19.77 -34.58
C SER A 53 -1.23 18.31 -34.76
N THR A 54 -1.09 17.48 -33.75
CA THR A 54 -1.57 16.10 -33.81
C THR A 54 -3.06 16.07 -33.42
N GLN A 55 -3.88 15.33 -34.18
CA GLN A 55 -5.27 15.01 -33.82
C GLN A 55 -5.39 14.11 -32.58
N ALA A 56 -4.31 13.92 -31.83
CA ALA A 56 -4.34 13.31 -30.53
C ALA A 56 -5.12 14.26 -29.59
N THR A 57 -6.37 13.91 -29.34
CA THR A 57 -7.12 14.44 -28.20
C THR A 57 -6.19 14.45 -27.00
N PRO A 58 -6.10 15.57 -26.26
CA PRO A 58 -5.31 15.62 -25.02
C PRO A 58 -5.69 14.38 -24.21
N GLY A 59 -4.70 13.56 -23.85
CA GLY A 59 -4.94 12.21 -23.41
C GLY A 59 -5.95 12.16 -22.26
N GLU A 60 -6.98 11.35 -22.41
CA GLU A 60 -7.87 11.05 -21.29
C GLU A 60 -7.04 10.47 -20.17
N TRP A 61 -7.30 10.93 -18.96
CA TRP A 61 -6.61 10.42 -17.79
C TRP A 61 -7.59 10.18 -16.64
N ARG A 62 -7.29 9.20 -15.80
CA ARG A 62 -8.13 8.84 -14.66
C ARG A 62 -7.28 8.41 -13.46
N PRO A 63 -7.41 9.09 -12.31
CA PRO A 63 -6.69 8.75 -11.10
C PRO A 63 -7.40 7.65 -10.31
N PHE A 64 -6.64 6.73 -9.77
CA PHE A 64 -7.09 5.71 -8.85
C PHE A 64 -6.23 5.70 -7.60
N VAL A 65 -6.83 5.38 -6.48
CA VAL A 65 -6.16 5.18 -5.19
C VAL A 65 -6.98 4.19 -4.40
N ASP A 66 -6.43 3.03 -4.10
CA ASP A 66 -6.94 1.96 -3.24
C ASP A 66 -8.34 1.42 -3.63
N SER A 67 -9.38 2.19 -3.48
CA SER A 67 -10.79 1.76 -3.60
C SER A 67 -11.26 1.36 -5.01
N ALA A 68 -10.39 1.21 -5.99
CA ALA A 68 -10.71 0.76 -7.34
C ALA A 68 -10.42 -0.74 -7.51
N PRO A 69 -11.11 -1.44 -8.42
CA PRO A 69 -10.84 -2.85 -8.73
C PRO A 69 -9.57 -2.99 -9.59
N ILE A 70 -8.46 -2.44 -9.13
CA ILE A 70 -7.15 -2.45 -9.79
C ILE A 70 -6.18 -3.27 -8.92
N LEU A 71 -5.40 -4.13 -9.56
CA LEU A 71 -4.36 -4.90 -8.90
C LEU A 71 -3.10 -4.05 -8.72
N GLU A 72 -3.15 -3.05 -7.84
CA GLU A 72 -2.10 -2.03 -7.64
C GLU A 72 -0.71 -2.63 -7.42
N ARG A 73 -0.57 -3.59 -6.51
CA ARG A 73 0.72 -4.21 -6.16
C ARG A 73 1.37 -4.97 -7.33
N PRO A 74 0.66 -5.85 -8.06
CA PRO A 74 1.19 -6.47 -9.27
C PRO A 74 1.54 -5.47 -10.37
N LEU A 75 0.74 -4.41 -10.55
CA LEU A 75 1.04 -3.36 -11.52
C LEU A 75 2.29 -2.57 -11.14
N ALA A 76 2.42 -2.19 -9.87
CA ALA A 76 3.60 -1.50 -9.36
C ALA A 76 4.88 -2.34 -9.52
N ALA A 77 4.80 -3.66 -9.27
CA ALA A 77 5.92 -4.58 -9.50
C ALA A 77 6.29 -4.66 -10.99
N LYS A 78 5.30 -4.74 -11.89
CA LYS A 78 5.52 -4.69 -13.34
C LYS A 78 6.10 -3.36 -13.81
N ALA A 79 5.74 -2.26 -13.15
CA ALA A 79 6.29 -0.94 -13.43
C ALA A 79 7.69 -0.70 -12.81
N GLY A 80 8.33 -1.72 -12.27
CA GLY A 80 9.68 -1.61 -11.73
C GLY A 80 9.78 -0.89 -10.38
N LEU A 81 8.66 -0.62 -9.68
CA LEU A 81 8.66 0.10 -8.41
C LEU A 81 9.14 -0.76 -7.23
N GLY A 82 9.22 -2.08 -7.41
CA GLY A 82 9.62 -3.00 -6.38
C GLY A 82 9.12 -4.42 -6.64
N TRP A 83 9.09 -5.25 -5.61
CA TRP A 83 8.59 -6.63 -5.69
C TRP A 83 7.51 -6.87 -4.64
N VAL A 84 6.63 -7.84 -4.88
CA VAL A 84 5.64 -8.26 -3.88
C VAL A 84 6.35 -9.15 -2.84
N GLY A 85 6.35 -8.73 -1.58
CA GLY A 85 6.95 -9.47 -0.49
C GLY A 85 6.12 -10.66 0.00
N LYS A 86 6.70 -11.52 0.84
CA LYS A 86 6.02 -12.68 1.43
C LYS A 86 4.78 -12.33 2.26
N HIS A 87 4.67 -11.08 2.72
CA HIS A 87 3.49 -10.52 3.41
C HIS A 87 2.45 -9.91 2.45
N SER A 88 2.61 -10.08 1.15
CA SER A 88 1.74 -9.57 0.08
C SER A 88 1.75 -8.04 -0.11
N LEU A 89 2.61 -7.28 0.57
CA LEU A 89 2.80 -5.86 0.30
C LEU A 89 3.89 -5.65 -0.76
N LEU A 90 3.85 -4.49 -1.43
CA LEU A 90 4.94 -4.07 -2.30
C LEU A 90 6.13 -3.62 -1.44
N LEU A 91 7.31 -4.12 -1.76
CA LEU A 91 8.58 -3.74 -1.16
C LEU A 91 9.44 -2.99 -2.17
N ASN A 92 10.06 -1.92 -1.73
CA ASN A 92 11.02 -1.15 -2.48
C ASN A 92 12.36 -1.13 -1.73
N GLU A 93 13.47 -1.22 -2.44
CA GLU A 93 14.80 -1.35 -1.83
C GLU A 93 15.15 -0.16 -0.93
N THR A 94 14.73 1.04 -1.30
CA THR A 94 15.04 2.27 -0.54
C THR A 94 13.93 2.70 0.40
N ALA A 95 12.67 2.47 0.04
CA ALA A 95 11.51 2.96 0.78
C ALA A 95 10.87 1.90 1.70
N GLY A 96 11.33 0.65 1.66
CA GLY A 96 10.67 -0.45 2.38
C GLY A 96 9.25 -0.69 1.87
N SER A 97 8.28 -0.81 2.77
CA SER A 97 6.85 -0.99 2.44
C SER A 97 5.94 0.13 2.98
N PHE A 98 6.52 1.14 3.64
CA PHE A 98 5.74 2.26 4.22
C PHE A 98 5.51 3.40 3.22
N PHE A 99 4.81 3.11 2.14
CA PHE A 99 4.38 4.11 1.16
C PHE A 99 2.97 3.77 0.65
N PHE A 100 2.34 4.74 0.04
CA PHE A 100 1.06 4.56 -0.62
C PHE A 100 1.26 4.37 -2.11
N LEU A 101 0.37 3.60 -2.73
CA LEU A 101 0.25 3.47 -4.17
C LEU A 101 -0.86 4.39 -4.70
N GLY A 102 -0.72 4.76 -5.93
CA GLY A 102 -1.74 5.48 -6.67
C GLY A 102 -1.44 5.43 -8.15
N GLU A 103 -2.45 5.23 -8.96
CA GLU A 103 -2.35 5.02 -10.39
C GLU A 103 -2.99 6.19 -11.15
N LEU A 104 -2.34 6.58 -12.22
CA LEU A 104 -2.88 7.49 -13.21
C LEU A 104 -2.96 6.75 -14.55
N LEU A 105 -4.14 6.28 -14.92
CA LEU A 105 -4.35 5.74 -16.25
C LEU A 105 -4.38 6.89 -17.25
N VAL A 106 -3.63 6.74 -18.32
CA VAL A 106 -3.52 7.75 -19.38
C VAL A 106 -3.67 7.08 -20.74
N SER A 107 -4.27 7.76 -21.72
CA SER A 107 -4.39 7.27 -23.11
C SER A 107 -3.14 7.56 -23.94
N LEU A 108 -2.05 8.03 -23.33
CA LEU A 108 -0.80 8.32 -24.01
C LEU A 108 0.04 7.05 -24.20
N PRO A 109 0.69 6.88 -25.36
CA PRO A 109 1.62 5.77 -25.59
C PRO A 109 2.97 6.06 -24.90
N LEU A 110 3.00 5.85 -23.57
CA LEU A 110 4.21 6.03 -22.78
C LEU A 110 5.15 4.83 -22.93
N PRO A 111 6.48 5.03 -22.86
CA PRO A 111 7.42 3.93 -22.73
C PRO A 111 7.11 3.09 -21.51
N VAL A 112 7.27 1.77 -21.63
CA VAL A 112 7.04 0.83 -20.52
C VAL A 112 8.34 0.60 -19.79
N ASP A 113 8.32 0.74 -18.47
CA ASP A 113 9.47 0.44 -17.61
C ASP A 113 9.68 -1.08 -17.50
N ALA A 114 10.92 -1.49 -17.25
CA ALA A 114 11.24 -2.88 -17.01
C ALA A 114 10.76 -3.32 -15.62
N PRO A 115 10.15 -4.50 -15.47
CA PRO A 115 9.77 -5.03 -14.18
C PRO A 115 11.00 -5.34 -13.31
N VAL A 116 10.82 -5.36 -12.00
CA VAL A 116 11.83 -5.92 -11.09
C VAL A 116 11.82 -7.43 -11.25
N GLU A 117 12.86 -7.96 -11.92
CA GLU A 117 12.95 -9.39 -12.27
C GLU A 117 13.21 -10.31 -11.06
N LYS A 118 13.78 -9.81 -9.99
CA LYS A 118 14.19 -10.61 -8.84
C LYS A 118 13.42 -10.26 -7.58
N GLU A 119 12.72 -11.25 -7.08
CA GLU A 119 12.23 -11.26 -5.71
C GLU A 119 13.42 -11.25 -4.73
N GLN A 120 13.42 -10.26 -3.81
CA GLN A 120 14.53 -10.09 -2.88
C GLN A 120 14.26 -10.66 -1.48
N CYS A 121 13.11 -11.31 -1.27
CA CYS A 121 12.79 -11.93 0.02
C CYS A 121 13.66 -13.15 0.34
N GLY A 122 14.08 -13.92 -0.66
CA GLY A 122 14.97 -15.07 -0.50
C GLY A 122 14.60 -15.97 0.69
N LYS A 123 15.52 -16.18 1.60
CA LYS A 123 15.32 -16.98 2.84
C LYS A 123 14.69 -16.19 4.00
N CYS A 124 14.47 -14.89 3.85
CA CYS A 124 13.89 -14.04 4.92
C CYS A 124 12.47 -14.49 5.25
N VAL A 125 12.17 -14.61 6.55
CA VAL A 125 10.84 -14.95 7.09
C VAL A 125 10.41 -13.99 8.20
N ALA A 126 11.01 -12.81 8.28
CA ALA A 126 10.78 -11.86 9.35
C ALA A 126 9.30 -11.47 9.49
N CYS A 127 8.63 -11.12 8.38
CA CYS A 127 7.21 -10.75 8.37
C CYS A 127 6.30 -11.90 8.81
N ILE A 128 6.66 -13.16 8.49
CA ILE A 128 5.91 -14.35 8.91
C ILE A 128 6.03 -14.53 10.43
N ASN A 129 7.24 -14.44 10.95
CA ASN A 129 7.52 -14.70 12.36
C ASN A 129 6.99 -13.60 13.28
N ILE A 130 6.94 -12.34 12.81
CA ILE A 130 6.50 -11.22 13.63
C ILE A 130 4.98 -11.08 13.67
N CYS A 131 4.25 -11.71 12.74
CA CYS A 131 2.79 -11.60 12.67
C CYS A 131 2.12 -12.15 13.94
N PRO A 132 1.46 -11.32 14.78
CA PRO A 132 0.97 -11.76 16.08
C PRO A 132 -0.10 -12.87 15.98
N THR A 133 -0.91 -12.85 14.93
CA THR A 133 -2.02 -13.78 14.71
C THR A 133 -1.67 -14.90 13.72
N GLY A 134 -0.42 -14.93 13.21
CA GLY A 134 -0.01 -15.89 12.18
C GLY A 134 -0.86 -15.79 10.91
N ALA A 135 -1.25 -14.59 10.52
CA ALA A 135 -2.06 -14.36 9.33
C ALA A 135 -1.31 -14.69 8.02
N ILE A 136 0.02 -14.59 8.00
CA ILE A 136 0.84 -14.99 6.86
C ILE A 136 1.08 -16.50 6.97
N ILE A 137 0.18 -17.29 6.42
CA ILE A 137 0.15 -18.76 6.58
C ILE A 137 1.18 -19.51 5.74
N ALA A 138 1.67 -18.88 4.69
CA ALA A 138 2.77 -19.32 3.85
C ALA A 138 3.36 -18.09 3.13
N PRO A 139 4.59 -18.19 2.57
CA PRO A 139 5.12 -17.14 1.72
C PRO A 139 4.11 -16.71 0.65
N TYR A 140 3.81 -15.41 0.59
CA TYR A 140 2.86 -14.78 -0.36
C TYR A 140 1.37 -15.12 -0.12
N VAL A 141 1.04 -15.85 0.95
CA VAL A 141 -0.34 -16.25 1.26
C VAL A 141 -0.73 -15.66 2.62
N VAL A 142 -1.66 -14.72 2.59
CA VAL A 142 -2.22 -14.08 3.79
C VAL A 142 -3.66 -14.52 3.97
N ASP A 143 -3.99 -15.11 5.12
CA ASP A 143 -5.38 -15.35 5.53
C ASP A 143 -5.93 -14.06 6.16
N GLY A 144 -6.74 -13.33 5.40
CA GLY A 144 -7.35 -12.07 5.85
C GLY A 144 -8.16 -12.21 7.14
N ARG A 145 -8.83 -13.36 7.35
CA ARG A 145 -9.65 -13.61 8.55
C ARG A 145 -8.83 -13.63 9.85
N ARG A 146 -7.51 -13.76 9.74
CA ARG A 146 -6.55 -13.72 10.85
C ARG A 146 -5.80 -12.41 10.93
N CYS A 147 -5.86 -11.59 9.87
CA CYS A 147 -5.11 -10.34 9.78
C CYS A 147 -5.74 -9.27 10.67
N ILE A 148 -4.95 -8.68 11.58
CA ILE A 148 -5.42 -7.63 12.49
C ILE A 148 -5.94 -6.42 11.70
N SER A 149 -5.33 -6.05 10.57
CA SER A 149 -5.85 -4.98 9.73
C SER A 149 -7.25 -5.27 9.23
N TYR A 150 -7.49 -6.49 8.73
CA TYR A 150 -8.84 -6.91 8.33
C TYR A 150 -9.82 -6.91 9.50
N LEU A 151 -9.42 -7.51 10.63
CA LEU A 151 -10.27 -7.64 11.80
C LEU A 151 -10.69 -6.30 12.44
N THR A 152 -9.87 -5.25 12.27
CA THR A 152 -10.13 -3.93 12.86
C THR A 152 -10.67 -2.89 11.88
N ILE A 153 -10.69 -3.19 10.57
CA ILE A 153 -11.09 -2.22 9.54
C ILE A 153 -12.29 -2.74 8.73
N GLU A 154 -12.23 -3.99 8.27
CA GLU A 154 -13.17 -4.54 7.28
C GLU A 154 -14.18 -5.53 7.88
N ASN A 155 -13.93 -6.03 9.09
CA ASN A 155 -14.77 -7.03 9.71
C ASN A 155 -16.00 -6.38 10.38
N ASP A 156 -17.18 -6.68 9.89
CA ASP A 156 -18.46 -6.15 10.41
C ASP A 156 -18.92 -6.83 11.72
N GLY A 157 -18.28 -7.93 12.10
CA GLY A 157 -18.64 -8.72 13.27
C GLY A 157 -17.71 -8.53 14.46
N PRO A 158 -18.00 -9.19 15.59
CA PRO A 158 -17.09 -9.22 16.73
C PRO A 158 -15.79 -9.92 16.35
N ILE A 159 -14.68 -9.42 16.87
CA ILE A 159 -13.38 -10.07 16.70
C ILE A 159 -13.40 -11.43 17.42
N PRO A 160 -13.01 -12.54 16.75
CA PRO A 160 -12.94 -13.86 17.36
C PRO A 160 -12.10 -13.87 18.64
N GLU A 161 -12.55 -14.58 19.65
CA GLU A 161 -11.95 -14.55 20.99
C GLU A 161 -10.51 -15.00 21.01
N GLU A 162 -10.14 -15.96 20.18
CA GLU A 162 -8.78 -16.47 20.04
C GLU A 162 -7.77 -15.41 19.56
N PHE A 163 -8.22 -14.37 18.83
CA PHE A 163 -7.31 -13.32 18.33
C PHE A 163 -7.20 -12.13 19.29
N ARG A 164 -8.15 -11.91 20.18
CA ARG A 164 -8.16 -10.74 21.09
C ARG A 164 -6.87 -10.61 21.92
N PRO A 165 -6.36 -11.66 22.58
CA PRO A 165 -5.09 -11.56 23.32
C PRO A 165 -3.89 -11.29 22.40
N LEU A 166 -3.91 -11.81 21.18
CA LEU A 166 -2.82 -11.67 20.21
C LEU A 166 -2.73 -10.28 19.59
N MET A 167 -3.85 -9.58 19.54
CA MET A 167 -3.90 -8.21 18.99
C MET A 167 -3.24 -7.19 19.92
N GLY A 168 -3.20 -7.47 21.22
CA GLY A 168 -2.69 -6.52 22.21
C GLY A 168 -3.50 -5.23 22.18
N ASN A 169 -2.83 -4.09 22.10
CA ASN A 169 -3.44 -2.77 22.09
C ASN A 169 -3.72 -2.18 20.69
N ARG A 170 -3.67 -2.99 19.64
CA ARG A 170 -3.98 -2.56 18.26
C ARG A 170 -5.48 -2.40 18.09
N ILE A 171 -5.92 -1.14 17.95
CA ILE A 171 -7.35 -0.80 17.85
C ILE A 171 -7.78 -0.45 16.42
N TYR A 172 -6.83 -0.12 15.53
CA TYR A 172 -7.10 0.16 14.12
C TYR A 172 -5.88 -0.11 13.25
N GLY A 173 -5.96 -1.10 12.39
CA GLY A 173 -4.87 -1.52 11.52
C GLY A 173 -3.73 -2.24 12.26
N CYS A 174 -2.68 -2.57 11.51
CA CYS A 174 -1.50 -3.26 12.03
C CYS A 174 -0.30 -3.01 11.09
N ASP A 175 0.84 -2.67 11.66
CA ASP A 175 2.07 -2.38 10.91
C ASP A 175 3.17 -3.42 11.12
N ASP A 176 2.92 -4.52 11.87
CA ASP A 176 3.99 -5.43 12.32
C ASP A 176 4.75 -6.11 11.19
N CYS A 177 4.12 -6.40 10.07
CA CYS A 177 4.75 -7.08 8.94
C CYS A 177 5.41 -6.13 7.92
N GLN A 178 5.38 -4.83 8.14
CA GLN A 178 5.91 -3.80 7.23
C GLN A 178 7.38 -3.46 7.50
#